data_9821c1ad935434af001db86b74586f80
#
_entry.id   9821c1ad935434af001db86b74586f80
#
_cell.length_a   1.000
_cell.length_b   1.000
_cell.length_c   1.000
_cell.angle_alpha   90.00
_cell.angle_beta   90.00
_cell.angle_gamma   90.00
#
_symmetry.space_group_name_H-M   'P 1'
#
loop_
_entity.id
_entity.type
_entity.pdbx_description
1 polymer ?
#
loop_
_entity_poly.entity_id
_entity_poly.type
_entity_poly.pdbx_seq_one_letter_code
_entity_poly.pdbx_strand_id
1 'polypeptide(L)'
;FFALILAFLFRIYRNHYKELEYSAFIDHLTGGMNNAAFQLKCQEVFAQSAPGTYAVALLNIKNFKLINESFGSDEGNRTLEFIMRALESFSGPGEFAARAEADNYFFCMKENDPDTIRGRLRTIAETINDRIKIFDSEHETPFKLILRQGVYVVDDPSLEITIIQDRARTACWNRAAQEDNPCVFYNTEFTESMKREQELNDLFEDSLRKGEFQVYFQPKVWGKNGEIGGAEALVRWLHPQRGMISPGDFIPVLEKSGRICQLDFYVFEQTCKFLHGRLESGKRAFPVSVNLSRRHFKDPDALAKLQKIAEDNGVPTDLLELELTESIFFNDRGIEYVKKQIQEMHRIGFRCSLDDFGAGYSSLGLLMEFDVDVVKLDRRFFLDVGRKKARDVVTAITELAQKIGAKTVAEGIETQEQLDFVKEARCDMIQGYIRKADAGLGI
;
A
#
# COMPACT_ATOMS: atom_id res chain seq x y z
N PHE A 1 -63.86 34.97 16.86
CA PHE A 1 -63.24 34.93 15.51
C PHE A 1 -61.73 35.18 15.57
N PHE A 2 -61.27 36.25 16.25
CA PHE A 2 -59.83 36.57 16.38
C PHE A 2 -59.01 35.46 17.07
N ALA A 3 -59.52 34.87 18.16
CA ALA A 3 -58.87 33.78 18.86
C ALA A 3 -58.71 32.52 17.99
N LEU A 4 -59.65 32.23 17.09
CA LEU A 4 -59.57 31.11 16.14
C LEU A 4 -58.49 31.33 15.06
N ILE A 5 -58.38 32.59 14.58
CA ILE A 5 -57.32 32.96 13.63
C ILE A 5 -55.94 32.84 14.27
N LEU A 6 -55.79 33.32 15.53
CA LEU A 6 -54.54 33.25 16.26
C LEU A 6 -54.12 31.78 16.53
N ALA A 7 -55.07 30.94 16.93
CA ALA A 7 -54.83 29.49 17.12
C ALA A 7 -54.44 28.79 15.81
N PHE A 8 -55.07 29.16 14.69
CA PHE A 8 -54.75 28.66 13.37
C PHE A 8 -53.34 29.07 12.91
N LEU A 9 -52.99 30.35 13.06
CA LEU A 9 -51.63 30.86 12.75
C LEU A 9 -50.57 30.21 13.62
N PHE A 10 -50.85 30.06 14.95
CA PHE A 10 -49.95 29.35 15.86
C PHE A 10 -49.74 27.89 15.46
N ARG A 11 -50.81 27.22 14.99
CA ARG A 11 -50.73 25.84 14.51
C ARG A 11 -49.89 25.74 13.23
N ILE A 12 -50.08 26.66 12.28
CA ILE A 12 -49.23 26.73 11.06
C ILE A 12 -47.78 26.98 11.42
N TYR A 13 -47.50 27.99 12.26
CA TYR A 13 -46.18 28.32 12.72
C TYR A 13 -45.50 27.11 13.40
N ARG A 14 -46.21 26.44 14.32
CA ARG A 14 -45.72 25.26 15.02
C ARG A 14 -45.45 24.09 14.07
N ASN A 15 -46.30 23.88 13.09
CA ASN A 15 -46.06 22.82 12.10
C ASN A 15 -44.86 23.17 11.20
N HIS A 16 -44.77 24.39 10.74
CA HIS A 16 -43.63 24.83 9.91
C HIS A 16 -42.31 24.80 10.71
N TYR A 17 -42.34 25.18 11.98
CA TYR A 17 -41.19 25.06 12.86
C TYR A 17 -40.74 23.62 13.05
N LYS A 18 -41.70 22.69 13.25
CA LYS A 18 -41.42 21.27 13.35
C LYS A 18 -40.85 20.70 12.03
N GLU A 19 -41.35 21.12 10.88
CA GLU A 19 -40.82 20.72 9.57
C GLU A 19 -39.39 21.22 9.37
N LEU A 20 -39.10 22.45 9.76
CA LEU A 20 -37.76 23.02 9.73
C LEU A 20 -36.80 22.26 10.66
N GLU A 21 -37.23 22.00 11.89
CA GLU A 21 -36.46 21.23 12.87
C GLU A 21 -36.21 19.80 12.37
N TYR A 22 -37.23 19.15 11.81
CA TYR A 22 -37.11 17.84 11.21
C TYR A 22 -36.11 17.86 10.04
N SER A 23 -36.23 18.80 9.12
CA SER A 23 -35.33 18.94 7.97
C SER A 23 -33.90 19.27 8.39
N ALA A 24 -33.69 19.99 9.51
CA ALA A 24 -32.37 20.38 10.00
C ALA A 24 -31.61 19.23 10.68
N PHE A 25 -32.32 18.25 11.31
CA PHE A 25 -31.70 17.29 12.21
C PHE A 25 -31.96 15.81 11.87
N ILE A 26 -32.83 15.54 10.91
CA ILE A 26 -33.19 14.17 10.50
C ILE A 26 -32.71 13.91 9.05
N ASP A 27 -32.15 12.73 8.84
CA ASP A 27 -31.83 12.26 7.48
C ASP A 27 -33.09 11.80 6.77
N HIS A 28 -33.43 12.41 5.64
CA HIS A 28 -34.68 12.16 4.92
C HIS A 28 -34.83 10.73 4.39
N LEU A 29 -33.72 10.05 4.11
CA LEU A 29 -33.78 8.68 3.58
C LEU A 29 -34.00 7.68 4.70
N THR A 30 -33.21 7.75 5.76
CA THR A 30 -33.21 6.75 6.82
C THR A 30 -34.19 7.04 7.95
N GLY A 31 -34.64 8.29 8.06
CA GLY A 31 -35.49 8.77 9.18
C GLY A 31 -34.75 8.89 10.51
N GLY A 32 -33.48 8.56 10.54
CA GLY A 32 -32.62 8.68 11.72
C GLY A 32 -31.94 10.05 11.83
N MET A 33 -31.05 10.19 12.80
CA MET A 33 -30.27 11.40 13.02
C MET A 33 -29.35 11.70 11.84
N ASN A 34 -29.28 12.96 11.41
CA ASN A 34 -28.28 13.40 10.43
C ASN A 34 -26.99 13.89 11.11
N ASN A 35 -25.98 14.27 10.29
CA ASN A 35 -24.68 14.70 10.80
C ASN A 35 -24.76 15.96 11.70
N ALA A 36 -25.64 16.92 11.40
CA ALA A 36 -25.77 18.13 12.19
C ALA A 36 -26.29 17.83 13.61
N ALA A 37 -27.30 16.99 13.71
CA ALA A 37 -27.83 16.52 15.00
C ALA A 37 -26.78 15.71 15.78
N PHE A 38 -26.00 14.87 15.08
CA PHE A 38 -24.91 14.11 15.69
C PHE A 38 -23.87 15.01 16.32
N GLN A 39 -23.42 16.03 15.58
CA GLN A 39 -22.42 16.99 16.05
C GLN A 39 -22.91 17.75 17.31
N LEU A 40 -24.13 18.25 17.29
CA LEU A 40 -24.72 18.93 18.45
C LEU A 40 -24.79 18.02 19.68
N LYS A 41 -25.25 16.79 19.48
CA LYS A 41 -25.37 15.85 20.58
C LYS A 41 -24.01 15.42 21.13
N CYS A 42 -23.00 15.24 20.26
CA CYS A 42 -21.63 15.01 20.71
C CYS A 42 -21.10 16.17 21.55
N GLN A 43 -21.30 17.42 21.13
CA GLN A 43 -20.86 18.60 21.88
C GLN A 43 -21.47 18.62 23.29
N GLU A 44 -22.78 18.34 23.39
CA GLU A 44 -23.49 18.28 24.68
C GLU A 44 -22.90 17.18 25.58
N VAL A 45 -22.69 15.99 25.06
CA VAL A 45 -22.23 14.81 25.82
C VAL A 45 -20.76 14.97 26.21
N PHE A 46 -19.90 15.45 25.30
CA PHE A 46 -18.45 15.58 25.54
C PHE A 46 -18.13 16.71 26.52
N ALA A 47 -18.90 17.79 26.53
CA ALA A 47 -18.74 18.89 27.49
C ALA A 47 -18.82 18.45 28.96
N GLN A 48 -19.44 17.30 29.24
CA GLN A 48 -19.65 16.77 30.58
C GLN A 48 -18.89 15.46 30.83
N SER A 49 -18.09 15.00 29.88
CA SER A 49 -17.41 13.71 29.97
C SER A 49 -15.92 13.86 30.29
N ALA A 50 -15.37 12.86 30.99
CA ALA A 50 -13.91 12.74 31.16
C ALA A 50 -13.26 12.22 29.86
N PRO A 51 -11.96 12.54 29.64
CA PRO A 51 -11.19 11.93 28.58
C PRO A 51 -11.29 10.39 28.57
N GLY A 52 -11.39 9.80 27.39
CA GLY A 52 -11.50 8.36 27.25
C GLY A 52 -12.85 7.76 27.66
N THR A 53 -13.92 8.56 27.82
CA THR A 53 -15.25 8.03 28.16
C THR A 53 -15.99 7.52 26.93
N TYR A 54 -15.77 8.14 25.78
CA TYR A 54 -16.47 7.85 24.53
C TYR A 54 -15.52 7.53 23.40
N ALA A 55 -16.01 6.74 22.46
CA ALA A 55 -15.40 6.55 21.15
C ALA A 55 -16.36 6.95 20.04
N VAL A 56 -15.84 7.55 18.99
CA VAL A 56 -16.57 7.85 17.76
C VAL A 56 -16.07 6.95 16.66
N ALA A 57 -16.96 6.14 16.10
CA ALA A 57 -16.69 5.29 14.96
C ALA A 57 -17.31 5.87 13.68
N LEU A 58 -16.57 5.85 12.58
CA LEU A 58 -17.11 6.00 11.23
C LEU A 58 -17.24 4.61 10.61
N LEU A 59 -18.42 4.29 10.11
CA LEU A 59 -18.71 3.09 9.32
C LEU A 59 -18.97 3.52 7.87
N ASN A 60 -18.31 2.85 6.92
CA ASN A 60 -18.48 3.09 5.48
C ASN A 60 -18.66 1.76 4.75
N ILE A 61 -19.54 1.72 3.76
CA ILE A 61 -19.77 0.53 2.94
C ILE A 61 -18.75 0.49 1.79
N LYS A 62 -17.87 -0.52 1.80
CA LYS A 62 -16.92 -0.71 0.72
C LYS A 62 -17.65 -0.97 -0.59
N ASN A 63 -17.35 -0.18 -1.63
CA ASN A 63 -17.90 -0.33 -2.96
C ASN A 63 -19.44 -0.24 -3.06
N PHE A 64 -20.09 0.63 -2.25
CA PHE A 64 -21.54 0.83 -2.26
C PHE A 64 -22.11 1.10 -3.66
N LYS A 65 -21.33 1.76 -4.52
CA LYS A 65 -21.70 2.00 -5.92
C LYS A 65 -22.04 0.71 -6.67
N LEU A 66 -21.30 -0.38 -6.41
CA LEU A 66 -21.58 -1.67 -7.05
C LEU A 66 -22.94 -2.25 -6.64
N ILE A 67 -23.39 -1.98 -5.40
CA ILE A 67 -24.74 -2.39 -4.94
C ILE A 67 -25.80 -1.70 -5.79
N ASN A 68 -25.66 -0.37 -5.98
CA ASN A 68 -26.60 0.38 -6.80
C ASN A 68 -26.56 -0.04 -8.28
N GLU A 69 -25.40 -0.37 -8.81
CA GLU A 69 -25.25 -0.83 -10.21
C GLU A 69 -25.80 -2.26 -10.41
N SER A 70 -25.64 -3.15 -9.44
CA SER A 70 -26.05 -4.54 -9.55
C SER A 70 -27.53 -4.76 -9.18
N PHE A 71 -28.03 -4.06 -8.14
CA PHE A 71 -29.35 -4.31 -7.54
C PHE A 71 -30.33 -3.12 -7.64
N GLY A 72 -29.87 -2.00 -8.20
CA GLY A 72 -30.65 -0.77 -8.32
C GLY A 72 -30.62 0.12 -7.09
N SER A 73 -30.95 1.42 -7.28
CA SER A 73 -30.91 2.43 -6.22
C SER A 73 -31.94 2.21 -5.10
N ASP A 74 -33.06 1.57 -5.40
CA ASP A 74 -34.07 1.27 -4.36
C ASP A 74 -33.56 0.27 -3.33
N GLU A 75 -32.81 -0.76 -3.76
CA GLU A 75 -32.21 -1.73 -2.86
C GLU A 75 -31.02 -1.13 -2.11
N GLY A 76 -30.26 -0.27 -2.76
CA GLY A 76 -29.24 0.54 -2.07
C GLY A 76 -29.84 1.39 -0.95
N ASN A 77 -30.96 2.06 -1.22
CA ASN A 77 -31.68 2.88 -0.23
C ASN A 77 -32.20 2.04 0.95
N ARG A 78 -32.80 0.87 0.70
CA ARG A 78 -33.24 -0.08 1.74
C ARG A 78 -32.07 -0.56 2.59
N THR A 79 -30.92 -0.80 1.95
CA THR A 79 -29.67 -1.16 2.66
C THR A 79 -29.25 -0.07 3.61
N LEU A 80 -29.25 1.19 3.16
CA LEU A 80 -28.90 2.35 4.00
C LEU A 80 -29.87 2.52 5.17
N GLU A 81 -31.18 2.41 4.96
CA GLU A 81 -32.17 2.44 6.02
C GLU A 81 -31.96 1.33 7.05
N PHE A 82 -31.67 0.12 6.57
CA PHE A 82 -31.46 -1.02 7.45
C PHE A 82 -30.23 -0.84 8.35
N ILE A 83 -29.11 -0.32 7.80
CA ILE A 83 -27.89 -0.05 8.58
C ILE A 83 -28.19 0.96 9.70
N MET A 84 -28.92 2.05 9.39
CA MET A 84 -29.28 3.02 10.41
C MET A 84 -30.09 2.40 11.55
N ARG A 85 -31.12 1.62 11.22
CA ARG A 85 -31.95 0.92 12.23
C ARG A 85 -31.12 -0.10 13.06
N ALA A 86 -30.17 -0.78 12.41
CA ALA A 86 -29.25 -1.67 13.12
C ALA A 86 -28.41 -0.89 14.14
N LEU A 87 -27.76 0.19 13.73
CA LEU A 87 -26.95 1.04 14.61
C LEU A 87 -27.77 1.59 15.78
N GLU A 88 -28.97 2.06 15.53
CA GLU A 88 -29.89 2.51 16.59
C GLU A 88 -30.25 1.38 17.57
N SER A 89 -30.47 0.16 17.08
CA SER A 89 -30.80 -0.99 17.91
C SER A 89 -29.65 -1.48 18.79
N PHE A 90 -28.40 -1.19 18.39
CA PHE A 90 -27.19 -1.49 19.16
C PHE A 90 -26.74 -0.33 20.06
N SER A 91 -27.42 0.81 20.00
CA SER A 91 -27.11 1.98 20.83
C SER A 91 -27.60 1.75 22.26
N GLY A 92 -26.69 1.83 23.21
CA GLY A 92 -26.98 1.83 24.65
C GLY A 92 -27.34 3.21 25.21
N PRO A 93 -27.57 3.31 26.53
CA PRO A 93 -27.85 4.60 27.17
C PRO A 93 -26.68 5.59 26.98
N GLY A 94 -26.97 6.74 26.39
CA GLY A 94 -25.97 7.78 26.09
C GLY A 94 -25.17 7.55 24.82
N GLU A 95 -25.53 6.53 24.05
CA GLU A 95 -24.96 6.23 22.73
C GLU A 95 -25.93 6.65 21.63
N PHE A 96 -25.43 6.95 20.45
CA PHE A 96 -26.27 7.37 19.32
C PHE A 96 -25.51 7.22 18.01
N ALA A 97 -26.26 7.04 16.93
CA ALA A 97 -25.72 6.97 15.57
C ALA A 97 -26.37 8.01 14.67
N ALA A 98 -25.71 8.36 13.60
CA ALA A 98 -26.24 9.24 12.57
C ALA A 98 -25.72 8.83 11.20
N ARG A 99 -26.54 9.05 10.18
CA ARG A 99 -26.06 9.03 8.80
C ARG A 99 -25.49 10.39 8.44
N ALA A 100 -24.24 10.41 7.97
CA ALA A 100 -23.58 11.66 7.57
C ALA A 100 -23.92 12.00 6.11
N GLU A 101 -23.32 11.35 5.18
CA GLU A 101 -23.52 11.55 3.73
C GLU A 101 -23.28 10.24 2.99
N ALA A 102 -23.96 10.03 1.89
CA ALA A 102 -23.86 8.83 1.06
C ALA A 102 -24.03 7.54 1.88
N ASP A 103 -22.96 6.76 2.04
CA ASP A 103 -22.87 5.48 2.73
C ASP A 103 -22.03 5.57 4.03
N ASN A 104 -21.92 6.77 4.61
CA ASN A 104 -21.16 7.03 5.83
C ASN A 104 -22.07 7.17 7.05
N TYR A 105 -21.73 6.48 8.14
CA TYR A 105 -22.43 6.54 9.42
C TYR A 105 -21.46 6.84 10.55
N PHE A 106 -21.79 7.77 11.41
CA PHE A 106 -21.10 7.96 12.68
C PHE A 106 -21.84 7.24 13.79
N PHE A 107 -21.08 6.61 14.69
CA PHE A 107 -21.60 5.98 15.87
C PHE A 107 -20.79 6.41 17.09
N CYS A 108 -21.44 7.08 18.04
CA CYS A 108 -20.87 7.49 19.31
C CYS A 108 -21.17 6.40 20.35
N MET A 109 -20.12 5.77 20.85
CA MET A 109 -20.19 4.67 21.83
C MET A 109 -19.63 5.15 23.16
N LYS A 110 -20.26 4.74 24.27
CA LYS A 110 -19.74 4.97 25.63
C LYS A 110 -18.84 3.82 26.04
N GLU A 111 -17.70 3.75 25.40
CA GLU A 111 -16.70 2.70 25.53
C GLU A 111 -15.32 3.22 25.16
N ASN A 112 -14.26 2.67 25.75
CA ASN A 112 -12.88 3.05 25.45
C ASN A 112 -11.92 1.86 25.27
N ASP A 113 -12.35 0.66 25.66
CA ASP A 113 -11.53 -0.53 25.45
C ASP A 113 -11.56 -0.95 23.99
N PRO A 114 -10.39 -0.98 23.30
CA PRO A 114 -10.32 -1.29 21.89
C PRO A 114 -10.88 -2.66 21.49
N ASP A 115 -10.72 -3.67 22.35
CA ASP A 115 -11.17 -5.03 22.05
C ASP A 115 -12.69 -5.15 22.21
N THR A 116 -13.26 -4.48 23.20
CA THR A 116 -14.72 -4.37 23.39
C THR A 116 -15.36 -3.62 22.22
N ILE A 117 -14.80 -2.47 21.83
CA ILE A 117 -15.28 -1.69 20.66
C ILE A 117 -15.22 -2.53 19.40
N ARG A 118 -14.09 -3.21 19.13
CA ARG A 118 -13.92 -4.09 17.96
C ARG A 118 -14.94 -5.24 17.96
N GLY A 119 -15.16 -5.85 19.10
CA GLY A 119 -16.16 -6.92 19.28
C GLY A 119 -17.57 -6.43 18.97
N ARG A 120 -17.98 -5.29 19.50
CA ARG A 120 -19.30 -4.67 19.24
C ARG A 120 -19.48 -4.33 17.76
N LEU A 121 -18.51 -3.67 17.15
CA LEU A 121 -18.58 -3.28 15.73
C LEU A 121 -18.60 -4.51 14.80
N ARG A 122 -17.90 -5.59 15.17
CA ARG A 122 -17.97 -6.87 14.47
C ARG A 122 -19.37 -7.47 14.54
N THR A 123 -19.96 -7.53 15.73
CA THR A 123 -21.33 -8.05 15.92
C THR A 123 -22.35 -7.25 15.11
N ILE A 124 -22.22 -5.93 15.06
CA ILE A 124 -23.06 -5.06 14.23
C ILE A 124 -22.91 -5.44 12.75
N ALA A 125 -21.67 -5.56 12.25
CA ALA A 125 -21.39 -5.91 10.86
C ALA A 125 -21.94 -7.31 10.49
N GLU A 126 -21.78 -8.29 11.35
CA GLU A 126 -22.33 -9.65 11.20
C GLU A 126 -23.85 -9.62 11.17
N THR A 127 -24.49 -8.91 12.10
CA THR A 127 -25.96 -8.77 12.14
C THR A 127 -26.49 -8.10 10.88
N ILE A 128 -25.81 -7.08 10.36
CA ILE A 128 -26.17 -6.43 9.10
C ILE A 128 -26.07 -7.44 7.95
N ASN A 129 -24.97 -8.17 7.84
CA ASN A 129 -24.76 -9.15 6.79
C ASN A 129 -25.76 -10.30 6.83
N ASP A 130 -26.12 -10.81 8.01
CA ASP A 130 -27.08 -11.91 8.18
C ASP A 130 -28.50 -11.53 7.76
N ARG A 131 -28.84 -10.25 7.85
CA ARG A 131 -30.19 -9.77 7.55
C ARG A 131 -30.35 -9.17 6.16
N ILE A 132 -29.28 -8.63 5.59
CA ILE A 132 -29.28 -8.16 4.20
C ILE A 132 -29.07 -9.37 3.29
N LYS A 133 -30.15 -10.07 2.99
CA LYS A 133 -30.17 -11.10 1.95
C LYS A 133 -30.35 -10.42 0.60
N ILE A 134 -29.30 -9.76 0.13
CA ILE A 134 -29.23 -9.29 -1.27
C ILE A 134 -28.86 -10.52 -2.08
N PHE A 135 -29.87 -11.15 -2.70
CA PHE A 135 -29.66 -12.25 -3.62
C PHE A 135 -29.53 -11.69 -5.03
N ASP A 136 -28.38 -11.92 -5.64
CA ASP A 136 -28.28 -11.91 -7.09
C ASP A 136 -29.00 -13.17 -7.59
N SER A 137 -30.06 -13.00 -8.38
CA SER A 137 -30.86 -14.12 -8.92
C SER A 137 -30.05 -15.00 -9.91
N GLU A 138 -28.87 -14.58 -10.31
CA GLU A 138 -27.95 -15.28 -11.20
C GLU A 138 -26.79 -15.98 -10.47
N HIS A 139 -26.57 -15.69 -9.17
CA HIS A 139 -25.45 -16.25 -8.40
C HIS A 139 -25.94 -17.01 -7.16
N GLU A 140 -25.41 -18.20 -6.94
CA GLU A 140 -25.74 -19.06 -5.79
C GLU A 140 -25.21 -18.56 -4.44
N THR A 141 -24.34 -17.54 -4.41
CA THR A 141 -23.74 -17.01 -3.18
C THR A 141 -24.28 -15.63 -2.82
N PRO A 142 -24.71 -15.42 -1.55
CA PRO A 142 -25.21 -14.13 -1.10
C PRO A 142 -24.10 -13.08 -1.12
N PHE A 143 -24.44 -11.87 -1.58
CA PHE A 143 -23.54 -10.72 -1.55
C PHE A 143 -23.19 -10.33 -0.11
N LYS A 144 -21.91 -10.28 0.23
CA LYS A 144 -21.41 -9.90 1.56
C LYS A 144 -21.03 -8.43 1.58
N LEU A 145 -21.69 -7.65 2.44
CA LEU A 145 -21.30 -6.27 2.70
C LEU A 145 -20.02 -6.21 3.56
N ILE A 146 -19.07 -5.40 3.12
CA ILE A 146 -17.88 -5.09 3.90
C ILE A 146 -18.03 -3.69 4.47
N LEU A 147 -18.18 -3.58 5.80
CA LEU A 147 -18.22 -2.33 6.52
C LEU A 147 -16.82 -1.98 7.01
N ARG A 148 -16.19 -0.97 6.40
CA ARG A 148 -14.98 -0.35 6.95
C ARG A 148 -15.34 0.41 8.21
N GLN A 149 -14.49 0.35 9.21
CA GLN A 149 -14.73 0.93 10.52
C GLN A 149 -13.48 1.69 10.97
N GLY A 150 -13.59 2.98 11.12
CA GLY A 150 -12.54 3.82 11.68
C GLY A 150 -12.97 4.37 13.02
N VAL A 151 -12.17 4.17 14.06
CA VAL A 151 -12.51 4.52 15.44
C VAL A 151 -11.53 5.52 16.00
N TYR A 152 -12.04 6.56 16.65
CA TYR A 152 -11.27 7.44 17.52
C TYR A 152 -11.82 7.37 18.94
N VAL A 153 -10.99 6.94 19.90
CA VAL A 153 -11.29 7.06 21.33
C VAL A 153 -11.02 8.51 21.72
N VAL A 154 -12.04 9.19 22.25
CA VAL A 154 -11.98 10.63 22.52
C VAL A 154 -11.11 10.90 23.76
N ASP A 155 -9.82 11.06 23.52
CA ASP A 155 -8.79 11.35 24.54
C ASP A 155 -8.81 12.82 24.98
N ASP A 156 -9.31 13.72 24.14
CA ASP A 156 -9.53 15.12 24.43
C ASP A 156 -10.96 15.54 24.03
N PRO A 157 -11.91 15.56 24.97
CA PRO A 157 -13.29 15.96 24.72
C PRO A 157 -13.50 17.45 24.43
N SER A 158 -12.45 18.29 24.59
CA SER A 158 -12.50 19.72 24.26
C SER A 158 -12.27 20.02 22.78
N LEU A 159 -11.85 19.03 22.01
CA LEU A 159 -11.65 19.17 20.56
C LEU A 159 -12.97 19.48 19.85
N GLU A 160 -12.87 20.28 18.79
CA GLU A 160 -14.01 20.45 17.88
C GLU A 160 -14.47 19.09 17.34
N ILE A 161 -15.78 18.89 17.30
CA ILE A 161 -16.36 17.61 16.86
C ILE A 161 -15.97 17.25 15.42
N THR A 162 -15.74 18.21 14.57
CA THR A 162 -15.22 18.04 13.21
C THR A 162 -13.86 17.35 13.22
N ILE A 163 -12.96 17.72 14.15
CA ILE A 163 -11.66 17.09 14.32
C ILE A 163 -11.81 15.63 14.80
N ILE A 164 -12.73 15.40 15.76
CA ILE A 164 -13.04 14.05 16.25
C ILE A 164 -13.55 13.16 15.12
N GLN A 165 -14.48 13.69 14.30
CA GLN A 165 -14.99 12.98 13.12
C GLN A 165 -13.91 12.74 12.08
N ASP A 166 -13.02 13.70 11.84
CA ASP A 166 -11.93 13.56 10.87
C ASP A 166 -10.88 12.54 11.33
N ARG A 167 -10.63 12.40 12.62
CA ARG A 167 -9.78 11.33 13.18
C ARG A 167 -10.39 9.94 12.93
N ALA A 168 -11.69 9.76 13.20
CA ALA A 168 -12.39 8.53 12.90
C ALA A 168 -12.41 8.24 11.38
N ARG A 169 -12.58 9.27 10.55
CA ARG A 169 -12.53 9.18 9.09
C ARG A 169 -11.14 8.77 8.60
N THR A 170 -10.09 9.39 9.13
CA THR A 170 -8.69 9.05 8.81
C THR A 170 -8.39 7.58 9.12
N ALA A 171 -8.86 7.07 10.25
CA ALA A 171 -8.72 5.65 10.60
C ALA A 171 -9.49 4.75 9.62
N CYS A 172 -10.71 5.10 9.25
CA CYS A 172 -11.55 4.32 8.33
C CYS A 172 -10.93 4.16 6.93
N TRP A 173 -10.25 5.18 6.44
CA TRP A 173 -9.59 5.17 5.12
C TRP A 173 -8.14 4.70 5.16
N ASN A 174 -7.63 4.27 6.32
CA ASN A 174 -6.29 3.73 6.42
C ASN A 174 -6.15 2.39 5.69
N ARG A 175 -4.98 2.14 5.08
CA ARG A 175 -4.67 0.88 4.38
C ARG A 175 -4.70 -0.36 5.28
N ALA A 176 -4.57 -0.18 6.60
CA ALA A 176 -4.69 -1.27 7.57
C ALA A 176 -6.13 -1.83 7.67
N ALA A 177 -7.14 -1.09 7.15
CA ALA A 177 -8.51 -1.56 7.06
C ALA A 177 -8.65 -2.57 5.90
N GLN A 178 -8.27 -3.82 6.14
CA GLN A 178 -8.42 -4.95 5.22
C GLN A 178 -9.72 -5.71 5.47
N GLU A 179 -10.10 -6.60 4.55
CA GLU A 179 -11.32 -7.41 4.67
C GLU A 179 -11.37 -8.25 5.96
N ASP A 180 -10.21 -8.79 6.37
CA ASP A 180 -10.08 -9.59 7.59
C ASP A 180 -10.00 -8.75 8.86
N ASN A 181 -9.67 -7.45 8.75
CA ASN A 181 -9.61 -6.51 9.87
C ASN A 181 -10.19 -5.14 9.45
N PRO A 182 -11.51 -5.03 9.33
CA PRO A 182 -12.15 -3.80 8.85
C PRO A 182 -12.14 -2.65 9.88
N CYS A 183 -11.80 -2.93 11.17
CA CYS A 183 -11.83 -1.97 12.27
C CYS A 183 -10.42 -1.45 12.59
N VAL A 184 -10.18 -0.17 12.31
CA VAL A 184 -8.92 0.51 12.56
C VAL A 184 -9.12 1.65 13.55
N PHE A 185 -8.25 1.72 14.55
CA PHE A 185 -8.23 2.82 15.53
C PHE A 185 -7.32 3.93 15.05
N TYR A 186 -7.78 5.19 15.24
CA TYR A 186 -6.96 6.35 14.96
C TYR A 186 -5.71 6.35 15.84
N ASN A 187 -4.58 6.62 15.21
CA ASN A 187 -3.32 6.92 15.86
C ASN A 187 -2.77 8.21 15.24
N THR A 188 -2.19 9.09 16.04
CA THR A 188 -1.53 10.32 15.57
C THR A 188 -0.47 10.05 14.52
N GLU A 189 0.22 8.90 14.60
CA GLU A 189 1.16 8.43 13.59
C GLU A 189 0.55 8.37 12.18
N PHE A 190 -0.76 8.12 12.05
CA PHE A 190 -1.43 8.10 10.73
C PHE A 190 -1.44 9.47 10.08
N THR A 191 -1.77 10.52 10.86
CA THR A 191 -1.76 11.89 10.34
C THR A 191 -0.35 12.36 10.01
N GLU A 192 0.63 11.99 10.84
CA GLU A 192 2.04 12.30 10.60
C GLU A 192 2.56 11.57 9.36
N SER A 193 2.20 10.29 9.19
CA SER A 193 2.54 9.52 7.99
C SER A 193 1.93 10.13 6.72
N MET A 194 0.65 10.52 6.76
CA MET A 194 0.00 11.18 5.61
C MET A 194 0.65 12.53 5.26
N LYS A 195 0.99 13.35 6.28
CA LYS A 195 1.72 14.59 6.07
C LYS A 195 3.09 14.34 5.46
N ARG A 196 3.82 13.35 5.97
CA ARG A 196 5.14 12.95 5.43
C ARG A 196 5.02 12.46 3.98
N GLU A 197 4.01 11.63 3.66
CA GLU A 197 3.75 11.19 2.28
C GLU A 197 3.50 12.39 1.35
N GLN A 198 2.68 13.34 1.79
CA GLN A 198 2.39 14.54 1.01
C GLN A 198 3.65 15.39 0.80
N GLU A 199 4.41 15.65 1.86
CA GLU A 199 5.65 16.41 1.78
C GLU A 199 6.68 15.78 0.83
N LEU A 200 6.86 14.44 0.89
CA LEU A 200 7.76 13.75 -0.02
C LEU A 200 7.31 13.85 -1.48
N ASN A 201 6.00 13.77 -1.73
CA ASN A 201 5.45 13.97 -3.07
C ASN A 201 5.68 15.40 -3.58
N ASP A 202 5.51 16.41 -2.72
CA ASP A 202 5.69 17.81 -3.11
C ASP A 202 7.16 18.15 -3.39
N LEU A 203 8.08 17.53 -2.66
CA LEU A 203 9.53 17.73 -2.84
C LEU A 203 10.10 17.00 -4.06
N PHE A 204 9.46 15.94 -4.53
CA PHE A 204 10.03 15.00 -5.51
C PHE A 204 10.54 15.66 -6.80
N GLU A 205 9.68 16.42 -7.48
CA GLU A 205 10.00 17.03 -8.78
C GLU A 205 11.20 17.99 -8.70
N ASP A 206 11.24 18.79 -7.63
CA ASP A 206 12.32 19.73 -7.39
C ASP A 206 13.63 19.01 -7.06
N SER A 207 13.57 18.00 -6.21
CA SER A 207 14.73 17.18 -5.82
C SER A 207 15.30 16.41 -7.01
N LEU A 208 14.43 15.90 -7.89
CA LEU A 208 14.87 15.22 -9.12
C LEU A 208 15.64 16.17 -10.04
N ARG A 209 15.09 17.39 -10.27
CA ARG A 209 15.75 18.41 -11.10
C ARG A 209 17.08 18.91 -10.52
N LYS A 210 17.18 19.00 -9.19
CA LYS A 210 18.38 19.45 -8.48
C LYS A 210 19.45 18.38 -8.33
N GLY A 211 19.18 17.13 -8.74
CA GLY A 211 20.13 16.02 -8.65
C GLY A 211 20.34 15.53 -7.20
N GLU A 212 19.32 15.70 -6.34
CA GLU A 212 19.38 15.25 -4.95
C GLU A 212 19.22 13.73 -4.83
N PHE A 213 18.77 13.06 -5.90
CA PHE A 213 18.78 11.62 -6.02
C PHE A 213 20.13 11.15 -6.56
N GLN A 214 20.88 10.45 -5.72
CA GLN A 214 22.18 9.90 -6.11
C GLN A 214 22.10 8.39 -6.24
N VAL A 215 22.81 7.85 -7.23
CA VAL A 215 22.84 6.41 -7.48
C VAL A 215 24.17 5.85 -6.97
N TYR A 216 24.06 4.89 -6.06
CA TYR A 216 25.19 4.14 -5.52
C TYR A 216 25.20 2.76 -6.17
N PHE A 217 26.40 2.22 -6.41
CA PHE A 217 26.57 0.93 -7.05
C PHE A 217 27.10 -0.08 -6.05
N GLN A 218 26.25 -1.00 -5.61
CA GLN A 218 26.64 -2.09 -4.71
C GLN A 218 27.22 -3.24 -5.53
N PRO A 219 28.47 -3.66 -5.29
CA PRO A 219 29.10 -4.72 -6.08
C PRO A 219 28.47 -6.09 -5.81
N LYS A 220 28.29 -6.88 -6.89
CA LYS A 220 28.00 -8.30 -6.89
C LYS A 220 29.32 -9.00 -7.24
N VAL A 221 29.84 -9.87 -6.35
CA VAL A 221 31.11 -10.55 -6.55
C VAL A 221 30.88 -12.02 -6.87
N TRP A 222 31.70 -12.60 -7.74
CA TRP A 222 31.68 -14.04 -8.02
C TRP A 222 32.05 -14.84 -6.76
N GLY A 223 31.21 -15.80 -6.37
CA GLY A 223 31.46 -16.66 -5.22
C GLY A 223 32.74 -17.47 -5.34
N LYS A 224 33.18 -17.77 -6.57
CA LYS A 224 34.35 -18.60 -6.88
C LYS A 224 35.67 -17.88 -6.62
N ASN A 225 35.82 -16.62 -6.97
CA ASN A 225 37.10 -15.92 -6.94
C ASN A 225 37.04 -14.53 -6.25
N GLY A 226 35.85 -14.04 -5.87
CA GLY A 226 35.65 -12.76 -5.23
C GLY A 226 35.81 -11.53 -6.15
N GLU A 227 35.98 -11.74 -7.46
CA GLU A 227 36.06 -10.63 -8.43
C GLU A 227 34.68 -10.02 -8.66
N ILE A 228 34.65 -8.75 -9.01
CA ILE A 228 33.41 -8.05 -9.36
C ILE A 228 32.83 -8.66 -10.64
N GLY A 229 31.65 -9.22 -10.54
CA GLY A 229 30.86 -9.81 -11.64
C GLY A 229 29.71 -8.94 -12.11
N GLY A 230 29.31 -7.96 -11.30
CA GLY A 230 28.23 -7.02 -11.57
C GLY A 230 28.09 -5.99 -10.45
N ALA A 231 27.06 -5.15 -10.55
CA ALA A 231 26.66 -4.27 -9.45
C ALA A 231 25.15 -4.06 -9.47
N GLU A 232 24.58 -3.61 -8.36
CA GLU A 232 23.20 -3.11 -8.29
C GLU A 232 23.18 -1.61 -8.10
N ALA A 233 22.35 -0.92 -8.89
CA ALA A 233 22.12 0.51 -8.79
C ALA A 233 21.08 0.80 -7.71
N LEU A 234 21.52 1.42 -6.63
CA LEU A 234 20.71 1.74 -5.46
C LEU A 234 20.55 3.25 -5.30
N VAL A 235 19.34 3.75 -5.42
CA VAL A 235 19.08 5.19 -5.26
C VAL A 235 19.11 5.61 -3.80
N ARG A 236 19.63 6.81 -3.54
CA ARG A 236 19.63 7.50 -2.24
C ARG A 236 19.14 8.92 -2.44
N TRP A 237 18.22 9.39 -1.63
CA TRP A 237 17.76 10.77 -1.69
C TRP A 237 18.50 11.62 -0.66
N LEU A 238 19.40 12.46 -1.11
CA LEU A 238 20.23 13.34 -0.27
C LEU A 238 19.64 14.75 -0.26
N HIS A 239 18.67 14.98 0.61
CA HIS A 239 18.01 16.29 0.71
C HIS A 239 18.86 17.27 1.54
N PRO A 240 19.14 18.50 1.07
CA PRO A 240 20.07 19.44 1.72
C PRO A 240 19.70 19.78 3.18
N GLN A 241 18.42 19.84 3.51
CA GLN A 241 17.93 20.22 4.84
C GLN A 241 17.52 19.03 5.70
N ARG A 242 17.17 17.88 5.10
CA ARG A 242 16.67 16.69 5.80
C ARG A 242 17.71 15.57 5.91
N GLY A 243 18.86 15.74 5.27
CA GLY A 243 19.86 14.68 5.16
C GLY A 243 19.41 13.55 4.23
N MET A 244 19.85 12.35 4.50
CA MET A 244 19.51 11.18 3.72
C MET A 244 18.10 10.68 4.08
N ILE A 245 17.18 10.75 3.11
CA ILE A 245 15.85 10.15 3.20
C ILE A 245 15.96 8.69 2.75
N SER A 246 15.46 7.76 3.59
CA SER A 246 15.55 6.32 3.32
C SER A 246 14.73 5.89 2.12
N PRO A 247 15.20 4.98 1.26
CA PRO A 247 14.39 4.35 0.21
C PRO A 247 13.07 3.76 0.73
N GLY A 248 13.08 3.16 1.91
CA GLY A 248 11.89 2.64 2.56
C GLY A 248 10.81 3.70 2.88
N ASP A 249 11.20 4.97 3.01
CA ASP A 249 10.28 6.08 3.25
C ASP A 249 9.69 6.63 1.95
N PHE A 250 10.48 6.81 0.87
CA PHE A 250 10.02 7.51 -0.33
C PHE A 250 9.55 6.59 -1.46
N ILE A 251 10.13 5.39 -1.64
CA ILE A 251 9.73 4.47 -2.72
C ILE A 251 8.25 4.12 -2.65
N PRO A 252 7.68 3.70 -1.48
CA PRO A 252 6.25 3.38 -1.40
C PRO A 252 5.35 4.58 -1.72
N VAL A 253 5.79 5.80 -1.37
CA VAL A 253 5.07 7.05 -1.66
C VAL A 253 5.04 7.33 -3.17
N LEU A 254 6.19 7.20 -3.83
CA LEU A 254 6.31 7.39 -5.27
C LEU A 254 5.60 6.28 -6.06
N GLU A 255 5.60 5.05 -5.57
CA GLU A 255 4.79 3.98 -6.15
C GLU A 255 3.29 4.28 -6.07
N LYS A 256 2.81 4.75 -4.92
CA LYS A 256 1.41 5.12 -4.71
C LYS A 256 0.96 6.24 -5.65
N SER A 257 1.78 7.28 -5.80
CA SER A 257 1.51 8.43 -6.69
C SER A 257 1.78 8.15 -8.17
N GLY A 258 2.50 7.08 -8.51
CA GLY A 258 2.93 6.75 -9.89
C GLY A 258 4.20 7.44 -10.34
N ARG A 259 4.81 8.27 -9.52
CA ARG A 259 6.05 9.00 -9.81
C ARG A 259 7.29 8.11 -9.80
N ILE A 260 7.18 6.90 -9.27
CA ILE A 260 8.27 5.92 -9.26
C ILE A 260 8.84 5.68 -10.66
N CYS A 261 8.01 5.68 -11.71
CA CYS A 261 8.48 5.49 -13.08
C CYS A 261 9.45 6.59 -13.53
N GLN A 262 9.25 7.83 -13.09
CA GLN A 262 10.18 8.94 -13.40
C GLN A 262 11.52 8.73 -12.69
N LEU A 263 11.47 8.27 -11.43
CA LEU A 263 12.68 7.94 -10.68
C LEU A 263 13.44 6.77 -11.32
N ASP A 264 12.74 5.71 -11.72
CA ASP A 264 13.36 4.55 -12.35
C ASP A 264 14.07 4.93 -13.65
N PHE A 265 13.44 5.74 -14.52
CA PHE A 265 14.11 6.27 -15.72
C PHE A 265 15.33 7.11 -15.37
N TYR A 266 15.25 7.95 -14.34
CA TYR A 266 16.38 8.74 -13.88
C TYR A 266 17.54 7.84 -13.40
N VAL A 267 17.26 6.86 -12.54
CA VAL A 267 18.26 5.90 -12.05
C VAL A 267 18.90 5.12 -13.21
N PHE A 268 18.07 4.68 -14.15
CA PHE A 268 18.55 3.99 -15.34
C PHE A 268 19.48 4.86 -16.19
N GLU A 269 19.12 6.13 -16.41
CA GLU A 269 19.97 7.08 -17.13
C GLU A 269 21.30 7.35 -16.41
N GLN A 270 21.28 7.53 -15.06
CA GLN A 270 22.51 7.70 -14.30
C GLN A 270 23.38 6.44 -14.36
N THR A 271 22.77 5.25 -14.38
CA THR A 271 23.47 3.98 -14.56
C THR A 271 24.13 3.90 -15.94
N CYS A 272 23.42 4.32 -16.99
CA CYS A 272 24.01 4.40 -18.34
C CYS A 272 25.20 5.38 -18.39
N LYS A 273 25.09 6.54 -17.77
CA LYS A 273 26.20 7.52 -17.69
C LYS A 273 27.42 6.96 -16.96
N PHE A 274 27.21 6.22 -15.88
CA PHE A 274 28.28 5.53 -15.15
C PHE A 274 28.97 4.48 -16.03
N LEU A 275 28.20 3.62 -16.71
CA LEU A 275 28.75 2.60 -17.60
C LEU A 275 29.50 3.21 -18.80
N HIS A 276 28.93 4.23 -19.39
CA HIS A 276 29.59 4.99 -20.48
C HIS A 276 30.96 5.51 -20.05
N GLY A 277 31.06 6.19 -18.89
CA GLY A 277 32.32 6.69 -18.37
C GLY A 277 33.35 5.59 -18.10
N ARG A 278 32.91 4.38 -17.71
CA ARG A 278 33.80 3.22 -17.56
C ARG A 278 34.32 2.71 -18.90
N LEU A 279 33.44 2.63 -19.90
CA LEU A 279 33.80 2.19 -21.25
C LEU A 279 34.80 3.18 -21.89
N GLU A 280 34.55 4.48 -21.84
CA GLU A 280 35.45 5.50 -22.35
C GLU A 280 36.81 5.50 -21.66
N SER A 281 36.85 5.26 -20.34
CA SER A 281 38.09 5.17 -19.58
C SER A 281 38.87 3.86 -19.77
N GLY A 282 38.39 2.94 -20.62
CA GLY A 282 38.99 1.63 -20.85
C GLY A 282 38.94 0.70 -19.62
N LYS A 283 38.15 1.03 -18.62
CA LYS A 283 37.95 0.18 -17.45
C LYS A 283 37.03 -1.00 -17.79
N ARG A 284 37.28 -2.15 -17.15
CA ARG A 284 36.42 -3.30 -17.33
C ARG A 284 34.97 -2.94 -16.98
N ALA A 285 34.06 -3.02 -17.93
CA ALA A 285 32.63 -2.93 -17.71
C ALA A 285 32.09 -4.28 -17.20
N PHE A 286 31.01 -4.21 -16.45
CA PHE A 286 30.27 -5.34 -15.90
C PHE A 286 28.79 -5.00 -15.91
N PRO A 287 27.90 -6.01 -15.93
CA PRO A 287 26.46 -5.76 -15.87
C PRO A 287 26.05 -5.00 -14.61
N VAL A 288 25.16 -4.02 -14.77
CA VAL A 288 24.56 -3.31 -13.65
C VAL A 288 23.06 -3.52 -13.68
N SER A 289 22.52 -3.97 -12.55
CA SER A 289 21.08 -4.14 -12.39
C SER A 289 20.42 -2.86 -11.87
N VAL A 290 19.21 -2.63 -12.37
CA VAL A 290 18.36 -1.49 -11.99
C VAL A 290 16.98 -2.03 -11.64
N ASN A 291 16.47 -1.62 -10.48
CA ASN A 291 15.13 -1.95 -10.04
C ASN A 291 14.08 -1.32 -10.97
N LEU A 292 13.09 -2.09 -11.38
CA LEU A 292 12.01 -1.67 -12.26
C LEU A 292 10.66 -1.88 -11.60
N SER A 293 9.96 -0.79 -11.30
CA SER A 293 8.62 -0.86 -10.70
C SER A 293 7.61 -1.55 -11.64
N ARG A 294 6.75 -2.39 -11.08
CA ARG A 294 5.64 -3.03 -11.82
C ARG A 294 4.74 -2.04 -12.58
N ARG A 295 4.79 -0.74 -12.25
CA ARG A 295 4.01 0.30 -12.95
C ARG A 295 4.43 0.51 -14.39
N HIS A 296 5.69 0.23 -14.73
CA HIS A 296 6.17 0.28 -16.11
C HIS A 296 5.43 -0.69 -17.04
N PHE A 297 4.93 -1.79 -16.51
CA PHE A 297 4.13 -2.75 -17.28
C PHE A 297 2.74 -2.23 -17.68
N LYS A 298 2.35 -1.04 -17.20
CA LYS A 298 1.15 -0.33 -17.68
C LYS A 298 1.43 0.53 -18.91
N ASP A 299 2.68 0.91 -19.14
CA ASP A 299 3.14 1.70 -20.29
C ASP A 299 3.74 0.75 -21.35
N PRO A 300 3.09 0.57 -22.51
CA PRO A 300 3.61 -0.31 -23.57
C PRO A 300 4.94 0.19 -24.16
N ASP A 301 5.27 1.47 -24.02
CA ASP A 301 6.48 2.09 -24.57
C ASP A 301 7.64 2.12 -23.55
N ALA A 302 7.47 1.60 -22.35
CA ALA A 302 8.47 1.71 -21.28
C ALA A 302 9.82 1.09 -21.68
N LEU A 303 9.82 -0.11 -22.26
CA LEU A 303 11.06 -0.78 -22.72
C LEU A 303 11.73 -0.05 -23.87
N ALA A 304 10.96 0.50 -24.80
CA ALA A 304 11.49 1.31 -25.90
C ALA A 304 12.16 2.62 -25.38
N LYS A 305 11.59 3.23 -24.33
CA LYS A 305 12.21 4.39 -23.67
C LYS A 305 13.53 4.02 -22.99
N LEU A 306 13.59 2.88 -22.29
CA LEU A 306 14.82 2.38 -21.66
C LEU A 306 15.88 2.07 -22.73
N GLN A 307 15.51 1.40 -23.82
CA GLN A 307 16.40 1.13 -24.94
C GLN A 307 16.98 2.42 -25.50
N LYS A 308 16.13 3.41 -25.74
CA LYS A 308 16.58 4.72 -26.24
C LYS A 308 17.56 5.41 -25.29
N ILE A 309 17.33 5.37 -23.98
CA ILE A 309 18.25 5.93 -22.98
C ILE A 309 19.62 5.24 -23.07
N ALA A 310 19.64 3.90 -23.20
CA ALA A 310 20.90 3.16 -23.36
C ALA A 310 21.64 3.56 -24.65
N GLU A 311 20.92 3.62 -25.78
CA GLU A 311 21.45 4.03 -27.08
C GLU A 311 22.00 5.47 -27.05
N ASP A 312 21.23 6.43 -26.50
CA ASP A 312 21.62 7.85 -26.40
C ASP A 312 22.90 8.03 -25.54
N ASN A 313 23.16 7.12 -24.59
CA ASN A 313 24.37 7.10 -23.78
C ASN A 313 25.47 6.15 -24.31
N GLY A 314 25.28 5.50 -25.45
CA GLY A 314 26.25 4.61 -26.05
C GLY A 314 26.60 3.38 -25.22
N VAL A 315 25.63 2.83 -24.45
CA VAL A 315 25.81 1.68 -23.56
C VAL A 315 25.20 0.43 -24.19
N PRO A 316 25.99 -0.66 -24.35
CA PRO A 316 25.45 -1.94 -24.78
C PRO A 316 24.39 -2.46 -23.80
N THR A 317 23.25 -2.94 -24.32
CA THR A 317 22.10 -3.36 -23.50
C THR A 317 22.39 -4.62 -22.68
N ASP A 318 23.35 -5.45 -23.07
CA ASP A 318 23.79 -6.65 -22.31
C ASP A 318 24.55 -6.30 -21.02
N LEU A 319 24.95 -5.03 -20.84
CA LEU A 319 25.47 -4.48 -19.59
C LEU A 319 24.37 -3.97 -18.65
N LEU A 320 23.11 -4.03 -19.03
CA LEU A 320 21.97 -3.55 -18.28
C LEU A 320 21.06 -4.72 -17.90
N GLU A 321 20.79 -4.85 -16.61
CA GLU A 321 19.92 -5.88 -16.04
C GLU A 321 18.72 -5.22 -15.39
N LEU A 322 17.50 -5.66 -15.72
CA LEU A 322 16.25 -5.12 -15.16
C LEU A 322 15.76 -6.05 -14.05
N GLU A 323 15.69 -5.54 -12.83
CA GLU A 323 15.25 -6.29 -11.66
C GLU A 323 13.75 -6.18 -11.47
N LEU A 324 13.07 -7.34 -11.40
CA LEU A 324 11.64 -7.47 -11.22
C LEU A 324 11.35 -8.19 -9.91
N THR A 325 10.54 -7.57 -9.04
CA THR A 325 10.08 -8.23 -7.81
C THR A 325 8.98 -9.25 -8.07
N GLU A 326 8.80 -10.25 -7.20
CA GLU A 326 7.72 -11.25 -7.32
C GLU A 326 6.32 -10.60 -7.46
N SER A 327 6.11 -9.40 -6.93
CA SER A 327 4.83 -8.71 -6.97
C SER A 327 4.32 -8.36 -8.39
N ILE A 328 5.21 -8.39 -9.39
CA ILE A 328 4.87 -8.10 -10.79
C ILE A 328 3.93 -9.17 -11.39
N PHE A 329 4.01 -10.38 -10.87
CA PHE A 329 3.28 -11.54 -11.38
C PHE A 329 1.81 -11.58 -10.93
N PHE A 330 1.45 -10.75 -9.95
CA PHE A 330 0.07 -10.49 -9.54
C PHE A 330 -0.54 -9.29 -10.29
N ASN A 331 -0.10 -9.05 -11.54
CA ASN A 331 -0.58 -7.94 -12.35
C ASN A 331 -1.97 -8.26 -12.93
N ASP A 332 -2.82 -7.22 -13.02
CA ASP A 332 -4.17 -7.27 -13.62
C ASP A 332 -4.18 -7.77 -15.08
N ARG A 333 -3.06 -7.70 -15.79
CA ARG A 333 -2.90 -8.14 -17.19
C ARG A 333 -2.48 -9.62 -17.35
N GLY A 334 -2.20 -10.31 -16.23
CA GLY A 334 -1.91 -11.74 -16.21
C GLY A 334 -0.49 -12.15 -16.63
N ILE A 335 -0.19 -13.43 -16.41
CA ILE A 335 1.11 -14.08 -16.61
C ILE A 335 1.62 -13.93 -18.06
N GLU A 336 0.74 -14.13 -19.04
CA GLU A 336 1.10 -14.07 -20.47
C GLU A 336 1.62 -12.69 -20.92
N TYR A 337 1.07 -11.62 -20.32
CA TYR A 337 1.57 -10.28 -20.62
C TYR A 337 2.99 -10.07 -20.08
N VAL A 338 3.27 -10.53 -18.86
CA VAL A 338 4.61 -10.43 -18.26
C VAL A 338 5.63 -11.27 -19.05
N LYS A 339 5.26 -12.48 -19.51
CA LYS A 339 6.09 -13.29 -20.40
C LYS A 339 6.52 -12.53 -21.66
N LYS A 340 5.56 -11.88 -22.32
CA LYS A 340 5.85 -11.08 -23.51
C LYS A 340 6.79 -9.93 -23.22
N GLN A 341 6.66 -9.27 -22.06
CA GLN A 341 7.59 -8.19 -21.68
C GLN A 341 9.01 -8.72 -21.42
N ILE A 342 9.18 -9.87 -20.76
CA ILE A 342 10.49 -10.49 -20.55
C ILE A 342 11.11 -10.91 -21.89
N GLN A 343 10.33 -11.50 -22.80
CA GLN A 343 10.80 -11.81 -24.16
C GLN A 343 11.25 -10.56 -24.92
N GLU A 344 10.53 -9.44 -24.76
CA GLU A 344 10.90 -8.18 -25.36
C GLU A 344 12.18 -7.58 -24.74
N MET A 345 12.37 -7.71 -23.41
CA MET A 345 13.64 -7.33 -22.75
C MET A 345 14.82 -8.08 -23.38
N HIS A 346 14.70 -9.40 -23.55
CA HIS A 346 15.73 -10.23 -24.18
C HIS A 346 15.93 -9.86 -25.67
N ARG A 347 14.85 -9.57 -26.41
CA ARG A 347 14.96 -9.15 -27.81
C ARG A 347 15.76 -7.84 -27.96
N ILE A 348 15.59 -6.91 -27.02
CA ILE A 348 16.36 -5.66 -26.94
C ILE A 348 17.82 -5.92 -26.52
N GLY A 349 18.07 -7.02 -25.80
CA GLY A 349 19.36 -7.41 -25.26
C GLY A 349 19.55 -7.12 -23.77
N PHE A 350 18.51 -6.66 -23.08
CA PHE A 350 18.54 -6.54 -21.62
C PHE A 350 18.55 -7.91 -20.94
N ARG A 351 19.18 -7.98 -19.77
CA ARG A 351 19.02 -9.10 -18.85
C ARG A 351 17.85 -8.87 -17.93
N CYS A 352 17.21 -9.96 -17.50
CA CYS A 352 16.10 -9.92 -16.55
C CYS A 352 16.49 -10.66 -15.27
N SER A 353 16.34 -10.05 -14.11
CA SER A 353 16.51 -10.71 -12.82
C SER A 353 15.22 -10.71 -12.00
N LEU A 354 15.03 -11.80 -11.28
CA LEU A 354 13.95 -11.96 -10.30
C LEU A 354 14.48 -11.62 -8.92
N ASP A 355 13.95 -10.54 -8.34
CA ASP A 355 14.35 -10.04 -7.04
C ASP A 355 13.45 -10.55 -5.90
N ASP A 356 13.98 -10.54 -4.67
CA ASP A 356 13.30 -10.99 -3.45
C ASP A 356 12.76 -12.42 -3.52
N PHE A 357 13.42 -13.31 -4.27
CA PHE A 357 12.96 -14.69 -4.43
C PHE A 357 12.83 -15.41 -3.09
N GLY A 358 11.62 -15.94 -2.83
CA GLY A 358 11.27 -16.62 -1.58
C GLY A 358 10.63 -15.73 -0.53
N ALA A 359 10.40 -14.46 -0.83
CA ALA A 359 9.64 -13.55 0.03
C ALA A 359 8.13 -13.83 0.00
N GLY A 360 7.63 -14.44 -1.08
CA GLY A 360 6.22 -14.73 -1.34
C GLY A 360 5.86 -16.21 -1.34
N TYR A 361 4.55 -16.50 -1.50
CA TYR A 361 4.01 -17.88 -1.42
C TYR A 361 4.13 -18.71 -2.71
N SER A 362 4.62 -18.15 -3.82
CA SER A 362 4.50 -18.79 -5.16
C SER A 362 5.80 -18.85 -5.97
N SER A 363 6.95 -18.66 -5.36
CA SER A 363 8.24 -18.44 -6.04
C SER A 363 8.65 -19.51 -7.06
N LEU A 364 8.43 -20.81 -6.78
CA LEU A 364 8.84 -21.90 -7.70
C LEU A 364 8.01 -21.92 -8.99
N GLY A 365 6.71 -21.58 -8.92
CA GLY A 365 5.86 -21.49 -10.10
C GLY A 365 6.35 -20.43 -11.09
N LEU A 366 6.93 -19.36 -10.59
CA LEU A 366 7.46 -18.26 -11.40
C LEU A 366 8.67 -18.70 -12.24
N LEU A 367 9.57 -19.50 -11.67
CA LEU A 367 10.73 -20.04 -12.40
C LEU A 367 10.33 -21.03 -13.51
N MET A 368 9.15 -21.64 -13.41
CA MET A 368 8.62 -22.49 -14.48
C MET A 368 8.01 -21.68 -15.63
N GLU A 369 7.50 -20.49 -15.32
CA GLU A 369 6.73 -19.68 -16.26
C GLU A 369 7.58 -18.62 -16.96
N PHE A 370 8.68 -18.16 -16.34
CA PHE A 370 9.45 -17.02 -16.82
C PHE A 370 10.92 -17.39 -17.08
N ASP A 371 11.40 -16.94 -18.24
CA ASP A 371 12.80 -17.09 -18.65
C ASP A 371 13.60 -15.92 -18.06
N VAL A 372 14.14 -16.10 -16.84
CA VAL A 372 14.94 -15.09 -16.14
C VAL A 372 16.42 -15.48 -16.18
N ASP A 373 17.30 -14.48 -16.34
CA ASP A 373 18.75 -14.69 -16.40
C ASP A 373 19.38 -14.84 -15.01
N VAL A 374 18.76 -14.20 -14.00
CA VAL A 374 19.29 -14.14 -12.63
C VAL A 374 18.18 -14.31 -11.61
N VAL A 375 18.45 -15.07 -10.56
CA VAL A 375 17.58 -15.23 -9.38
C VAL A 375 18.32 -14.70 -8.16
N LYS A 376 17.78 -13.64 -7.52
CA LYS A 376 18.34 -13.05 -6.30
C LYS A 376 17.68 -13.71 -5.10
N LEU A 377 18.47 -14.41 -4.29
CA LEU A 377 18.01 -15.11 -3.10
C LEU A 377 18.01 -14.13 -1.92
N ASP A 378 16.82 -13.84 -1.39
CA ASP A 378 16.64 -12.91 -0.29
C ASP A 378 17.43 -13.30 0.97
N ARG A 379 17.90 -12.30 1.71
CA ARG A 379 18.72 -12.48 2.94
C ARG A 379 18.10 -13.44 3.96
N ARG A 380 16.77 -13.58 4.00
CA ARG A 380 16.07 -14.48 4.94
C ARG A 380 16.48 -15.94 4.79
N PHE A 381 16.90 -16.36 3.62
CA PHE A 381 17.44 -17.69 3.42
C PHE A 381 18.76 -17.92 4.15
N PHE A 382 19.47 -16.85 4.47
CA PHE A 382 20.81 -16.90 5.05
C PHE A 382 20.85 -16.49 6.55
N LEU A 383 19.70 -16.13 7.15
CA LEU A 383 19.64 -15.74 8.57
C LEU A 383 19.92 -16.92 9.52
N ASP A 384 19.62 -18.15 9.10
CA ASP A 384 19.72 -19.35 9.93
C ASP A 384 20.44 -20.49 9.20
N VAL A 385 21.66 -20.20 8.75
CA VAL A 385 22.50 -21.16 8.02
C VAL A 385 22.96 -22.33 8.90
N GLY A 386 22.80 -22.27 10.22
CA GLY A 386 23.04 -23.37 11.13
C GLY A 386 22.03 -24.52 11.02
N ARG A 387 20.83 -24.26 10.48
CA ARG A 387 19.79 -25.29 10.31
C ARG A 387 20.01 -26.06 9.00
N LYS A 388 20.14 -27.39 9.14
CA LYS A 388 20.27 -28.28 7.99
C LYS A 388 19.16 -28.06 6.92
N LYS A 389 17.90 -27.93 7.36
CA LYS A 389 16.77 -27.73 6.45
C LYS A 389 16.90 -26.43 5.63
N ALA A 390 17.39 -25.34 6.24
CA ALA A 390 17.62 -24.09 5.51
C ALA A 390 18.71 -24.25 4.45
N ARG A 391 19.81 -24.93 4.80
CA ARG A 391 20.90 -25.25 3.86
C ARG A 391 20.40 -26.12 2.70
N ASP A 392 19.65 -27.18 3.00
CA ASP A 392 19.12 -28.11 1.96
C ASP A 392 18.20 -27.35 0.99
N VAL A 393 17.37 -26.41 1.47
CA VAL A 393 16.48 -25.59 0.64
C VAL A 393 17.27 -24.67 -0.30
N VAL A 394 18.24 -23.92 0.22
CA VAL A 394 19.08 -23.02 -0.59
C VAL A 394 19.83 -23.80 -1.66
N THR A 395 20.44 -24.93 -1.28
CA THR A 395 21.17 -25.78 -2.21
C THR A 395 20.27 -26.30 -3.34
N ALA A 396 19.05 -26.74 -3.00
CA ALA A 396 18.07 -27.20 -4.00
C ALA A 396 17.63 -26.08 -4.97
N ILE A 397 17.43 -24.85 -4.45
CA ILE A 397 17.09 -23.71 -5.29
C ILE A 397 18.24 -23.34 -6.22
N THR A 398 19.47 -23.31 -5.71
CA THR A 398 20.67 -23.02 -6.53
C THR A 398 20.85 -24.06 -7.64
N GLU A 399 20.70 -25.35 -7.33
CA GLU A 399 20.75 -26.43 -8.32
C GLU A 399 19.63 -26.31 -9.36
N LEU A 400 18.42 -25.92 -8.94
CA LEU A 400 17.30 -25.69 -9.86
C LEU A 400 17.61 -24.52 -10.81
N ALA A 401 18.05 -23.37 -10.28
CA ALA A 401 18.43 -22.21 -11.09
C ALA A 401 19.49 -22.59 -12.15
N GLN A 402 20.54 -23.34 -11.76
CA GLN A 402 21.56 -23.81 -12.68
C GLN A 402 20.99 -24.73 -13.79
N LYS A 403 20.05 -25.63 -13.47
CA LYS A 403 19.40 -26.51 -14.45
C LYS A 403 18.56 -25.76 -15.47
N ILE A 404 17.95 -24.66 -15.10
CA ILE A 404 17.18 -23.81 -16.01
C ILE A 404 18.03 -22.72 -16.69
N GLY A 405 19.36 -22.68 -16.44
CA GLY A 405 20.27 -21.72 -17.06
C GLY A 405 20.33 -20.33 -16.39
N ALA A 406 19.65 -20.13 -15.28
CA ALA A 406 19.69 -18.89 -14.53
C ALA A 406 20.87 -18.87 -13.54
N LYS A 407 21.48 -17.68 -13.35
CA LYS A 407 22.49 -17.44 -12.31
C LYS A 407 21.83 -17.12 -10.98
N THR A 408 22.54 -17.38 -9.89
CA THR A 408 22.07 -17.06 -8.55
C THR A 408 22.89 -15.94 -7.92
N VAL A 409 22.22 -15.03 -7.21
CA VAL A 409 22.84 -13.99 -6.36
C VAL A 409 22.36 -14.20 -4.93
N ALA A 410 23.28 -14.44 -4.00
CA ALA A 410 22.98 -14.51 -2.57
C ALA A 410 23.06 -13.11 -1.97
N GLU A 411 21.96 -12.61 -1.39
CA GLU A 411 21.89 -11.28 -0.83
C GLU A 411 22.07 -11.25 0.69
N GLY A 412 22.51 -10.09 1.21
CA GLY A 412 22.61 -9.84 2.65
C GLY A 412 23.60 -10.74 3.36
N ILE A 413 24.69 -11.13 2.70
CA ILE A 413 25.74 -11.95 3.28
C ILE A 413 26.68 -11.07 4.11
N GLU A 414 26.65 -11.24 5.43
CA GLU A 414 27.34 -10.38 6.40
C GLU A 414 28.37 -11.12 7.24
N THR A 415 28.25 -12.46 7.36
CA THR A 415 29.13 -13.29 8.20
C THR A 415 29.97 -14.26 7.39
N GLN A 416 31.10 -14.68 7.98
CA GLN A 416 31.97 -15.68 7.35
C GLN A 416 31.24 -17.03 7.19
N GLU A 417 30.41 -17.42 8.16
CA GLU A 417 29.64 -18.67 8.10
C GLU A 417 28.66 -18.67 6.92
N GLN A 418 27.97 -17.54 6.70
CA GLN A 418 27.09 -17.37 5.54
C GLN A 418 27.89 -17.45 4.24
N LEU A 419 29.06 -16.79 4.18
CA LEU A 419 29.92 -16.81 3.01
C LEU A 419 30.40 -18.23 2.65
N ASP A 420 30.84 -18.98 3.66
CA ASP A 420 31.31 -20.35 3.46
C ASP A 420 30.17 -21.23 2.98
N PHE A 421 28.98 -21.07 3.54
CA PHE A 421 27.80 -21.82 3.09
C PHE A 421 27.38 -21.47 1.65
N VAL A 422 27.35 -20.18 1.28
CA VAL A 422 26.99 -19.74 -0.08
C VAL A 422 27.94 -20.32 -1.12
N LYS A 423 29.24 -20.45 -0.80
CA LYS A 423 30.24 -21.12 -1.65
C LYS A 423 30.00 -22.61 -1.74
N GLU A 424 29.65 -23.27 -0.62
CA GLU A 424 29.32 -24.69 -0.59
C GLU A 424 28.07 -24.99 -1.42
N ALA A 425 27.03 -24.13 -1.29
CA ALA A 425 25.80 -24.20 -2.08
C ALA A 425 25.99 -23.81 -3.57
N ARG A 426 27.21 -23.39 -3.95
CA ARG A 426 27.59 -23.02 -5.33
C ARG A 426 26.75 -21.88 -5.92
N CYS A 427 26.33 -20.89 -5.08
CA CYS A 427 25.76 -19.68 -5.63
C CYS A 427 26.78 -18.97 -6.52
N ASP A 428 26.32 -18.42 -7.65
CA ASP A 428 27.19 -17.81 -8.64
C ASP A 428 27.81 -16.50 -8.14
N MET A 429 26.98 -15.63 -7.59
CA MET A 429 27.38 -14.31 -7.11
C MET A 429 26.88 -14.04 -5.69
N ILE A 430 27.52 -13.11 -5.05
CA ILE A 430 27.29 -12.73 -3.66
C ILE A 430 27.18 -11.21 -3.56
N GLN A 431 26.19 -10.73 -2.85
CA GLN A 431 25.96 -9.34 -2.55
C GLN A 431 25.77 -9.15 -1.03
N GLY A 432 26.59 -8.29 -0.42
CA GLY A 432 26.54 -8.09 1.03
C GLY A 432 27.77 -7.38 1.57
N TYR A 433 27.91 -7.36 2.89
CA TYR A 433 29.02 -6.70 3.60
C TYR A 433 30.26 -7.60 3.69
N ILE A 434 30.71 -8.12 2.58
CA ILE A 434 31.93 -8.91 2.57
C ILE A 434 33.10 -7.97 2.42
N ARG A 435 33.74 -7.67 3.57
CA ARG A 435 34.97 -6.85 3.73
C ARG A 435 35.05 -5.64 2.78
N LYS A 436 35.42 -4.49 3.30
CA LYS A 436 36.17 -3.46 2.57
C LYS A 436 37.39 -4.10 1.88
N ALA A 437 37.17 -4.93 0.88
CA ALA A 437 38.21 -5.23 -0.08
C ALA A 437 38.27 -4.01 -0.96
N ASP A 438 39.42 -3.38 -1.04
CA ASP A 438 39.90 -2.39 -1.97
C ASP A 438 39.29 -2.48 -3.38
N ALA A 439 37.97 -2.41 -3.47
CA ALA A 439 37.28 -2.09 -4.69
C ALA A 439 37.45 -0.58 -4.84
N GLY A 440 38.51 -0.16 -5.48
CA GLY A 440 38.73 1.20 -5.94
C GLY A 440 37.65 1.66 -6.93
N LEU A 441 36.40 1.45 -6.55
CA LEU A 441 35.23 2.13 -7.05
C LEU A 441 35.25 3.48 -6.35
N GLY A 442 35.99 4.45 -6.91
CA GLY A 442 35.80 5.86 -6.59
C GLY A 442 34.35 6.18 -6.87
N ILE A 443 33.55 6.21 -5.81
CA ILE A 443 32.19 6.70 -5.74
C ILE A 443 32.25 8.22 -5.77
#